data_23cf1adad12bcf9ea076a8acc0b27cd6
#
_entry.id   23cf1adad12bcf9ea076a8acc0b27cd6
#
_cell.length_a   1.000
_cell.length_b   1.000
_cell.length_c   1.000
_cell.angle_alpha   90.00
_cell.angle_beta   90.00
_cell.angle_gamma   90.00
#
_symmetry.space_group_name_H-M   'P 1'
#
loop_
_entity.id
_entity.type
_entity.pdbx_description
1 polymer ?
#
loop_
_entity_poly.entity_id
_entity_poly.type
_entity_poly.pdbx_seq_one_letter_code
_entity_poly.pdbx_strand_id
1 'polypeptide(L)'
;MTLQEAITARHSVRKYIDKEIPVDIVTVLQDKIAEYNKVGNLNIQLVLNETRAFTGMLSYGSFSGVRNYFVMVGKKGADLDERVGYYGEQLVLLAQTLGLNTCWVGLSYRKVPEAYNVGKDEKLACMIALGYGETQGVSHKIKTIEQVSNASDITPSWFKKGVEAALLAPTAVNQQKFSFEP
;
A
#
# COMPACT_ATOMS: atom_id res chain seq x y z
N MET A 1 -2.50 2.53 18.38
CA MET A 1 -3.43 1.95 17.38
C MET A 1 -3.03 0.51 17.13
N THR A 2 -3.97 -0.42 17.17
CA THR A 2 -3.78 -1.83 16.79
C THR A 2 -3.84 -1.99 15.28
N LEU A 3 -3.38 -3.12 14.73
CA LEU A 3 -3.53 -3.42 13.30
C LEU A 3 -5.00 -3.47 12.85
N GLN A 4 -5.89 -3.97 13.71
CA GLN A 4 -7.32 -4.01 13.42
C GLN A 4 -7.92 -2.60 13.28
N GLU A 5 -7.54 -1.68 14.17
CA GLU A 5 -7.94 -0.27 14.06
C GLU A 5 -7.34 0.40 12.82
N ALA A 6 -6.10 0.02 12.44
CA ALA A 6 -5.44 0.56 11.26
C ALA A 6 -6.16 0.18 9.95
N ILE A 7 -6.75 -1.01 9.84
CA ILE A 7 -7.53 -1.43 8.68
C ILE A 7 -8.68 -0.43 8.41
N THR A 8 -9.36 0.01 9.46
CA THR A 8 -10.47 0.96 9.34
C THR A 8 -10.00 2.41 9.18
N ALA A 9 -8.91 2.79 9.88
CA ALA A 9 -8.43 4.17 9.91
C ALA A 9 -7.62 4.57 8.67
N ARG A 10 -7.04 3.59 7.96
CA ARG A 10 -6.16 3.83 6.82
C ARG A 10 -6.94 4.32 5.59
N HIS A 11 -6.58 5.48 5.08
CA HIS A 11 -7.08 6.00 3.81
C HIS A 11 -5.93 6.39 2.89
N SER A 12 -6.19 6.47 1.59
CA SER A 12 -5.22 6.96 0.61
C SER A 12 -4.98 8.45 0.77
N VAL A 13 -3.74 8.83 1.08
CA VAL A 13 -3.31 10.22 1.24
C VAL A 13 -2.34 10.57 0.10
N ARG A 14 -2.57 11.71 -0.53
CA ARG A 14 -1.78 12.16 -1.70
C ARG A 14 -1.07 13.51 -1.49
N LYS A 15 -1.41 14.21 -0.41
CA LYS A 15 -0.77 15.48 -0.03
C LYS A 15 -0.05 15.31 1.29
N TYR A 16 1.23 15.58 1.29
CA TYR A 16 2.12 15.35 2.42
C TYR A 16 2.78 16.64 2.85
N ILE A 17 2.96 16.80 4.17
CA ILE A 17 3.72 17.90 4.76
C ILE A 17 5.22 17.59 4.71
N ASP A 18 6.03 18.63 4.70
CA ASP A 18 7.50 18.53 4.76
C ASP A 18 7.95 18.22 6.20
N LYS A 19 7.80 16.95 6.59
CA LYS A 19 8.20 16.44 7.89
C LYS A 19 9.00 15.15 7.71
N GLU A 20 10.19 15.11 8.29
CA GLU A 20 11.03 13.93 8.26
C GLU A 20 10.43 12.77 9.09
N ILE A 21 10.66 11.55 8.61
CA ILE A 21 10.33 10.34 9.36
C ILE A 21 11.47 10.09 10.35
N PRO A 22 11.20 10.01 11.66
CA PRO A 22 12.21 9.75 12.67
C PRO A 22 12.95 8.43 12.46
N VAL A 23 14.22 8.38 12.84
CA VAL A 23 15.11 7.22 12.59
C VAL A 23 14.60 5.94 13.24
N ASP A 24 14.00 6.02 14.41
CA ASP A 24 13.37 4.88 15.09
C ASP A 24 12.21 4.28 14.28
N ILE A 25 11.36 5.12 13.70
CA ILE A 25 10.29 4.68 12.79
C ILE A 25 10.87 4.06 11.50
N VAL A 26 11.89 4.69 10.92
CA VAL A 26 12.59 4.16 9.74
C VAL A 26 13.16 2.77 10.04
N THR A 27 13.78 2.59 11.20
CA THR A 27 14.35 1.30 11.62
C THR A 27 13.26 0.23 11.71
N VAL A 28 12.13 0.52 12.35
CA VAL A 28 10.98 -0.42 12.44
C VAL A 28 10.49 -0.84 11.05
N LEU A 29 10.38 0.11 10.14
CA LEU A 29 9.95 -0.17 8.76
C LEU A 29 10.98 -1.01 8.00
N GLN A 30 12.27 -0.72 8.14
CA GLN A 30 13.36 -1.46 7.49
C GLN A 30 13.47 -2.90 8.00
N ASP A 31 13.34 -3.13 9.31
CA ASP A 31 13.34 -4.46 9.91
C ASP A 31 12.19 -5.30 9.36
N LYS A 32 11.01 -4.70 9.27
CA LYS A 32 9.83 -5.39 8.72
C LYS A 32 9.95 -5.64 7.22
N ILE A 33 10.54 -4.73 6.45
CA ILE A 33 10.87 -4.94 5.05
C ILE A 33 11.84 -6.11 4.88
N ALA A 34 12.88 -6.19 5.70
CA ALA A 34 13.84 -7.30 5.64
C ALA A 34 13.18 -8.66 5.91
N GLU A 35 12.27 -8.72 6.91
CA GLU A 35 11.45 -9.90 7.19
C GLU A 35 10.60 -10.29 5.97
N TYR A 36 9.83 -9.34 5.42
CA TYR A 36 8.92 -9.61 4.31
C TYR A 36 9.63 -9.93 3.00
N ASN A 37 10.78 -9.34 2.75
CA ASN A 37 11.61 -9.69 1.62
C ASN A 37 12.06 -11.15 1.69
N LYS A 38 12.45 -11.61 2.88
CA LYS A 38 12.91 -13.00 3.11
C LYS A 38 11.75 -13.99 2.92
N VAL A 39 10.60 -13.77 3.57
CA VAL A 39 9.49 -14.73 3.55
C VAL A 39 8.64 -14.64 2.28
N GLY A 40 8.52 -13.46 1.70
CA GLY A 40 7.74 -13.18 0.49
C GLY A 40 8.52 -13.34 -0.81
N ASN A 41 9.83 -13.64 -0.75
CA ASN A 41 10.72 -13.64 -1.93
C ASN A 41 10.56 -12.34 -2.74
N LEU A 42 10.65 -11.21 -2.03
CA LEU A 42 10.51 -9.85 -2.56
C LEU A 42 11.84 -9.09 -2.41
N ASN A 43 11.90 -7.93 -3.03
CA ASN A 43 12.95 -6.93 -2.90
C ASN A 43 12.31 -5.55 -2.68
N ILE A 44 11.47 -5.45 -1.65
CA ILE A 44 10.85 -4.18 -1.24
C ILE A 44 11.95 -3.27 -0.72
N GLN A 45 11.93 -2.00 -1.12
CA GLN A 45 12.91 -1.01 -0.69
C GLN A 45 12.20 0.24 -0.17
N LEU A 46 12.72 0.81 0.91
CA LEU A 46 12.30 2.10 1.43
C LEU A 46 13.23 3.19 0.88
N VAL A 47 12.67 4.11 0.13
CA VAL A 47 13.36 5.29 -0.39
C VAL A 47 12.97 6.50 0.44
N LEU A 48 13.96 7.24 0.93
CA LEU A 48 13.78 8.42 1.76
C LEU A 48 14.33 9.66 1.06
N ASN A 49 13.69 10.81 1.30
CA ASN A 49 14.14 12.12 0.82
C ASN A 49 14.35 12.22 -0.70
N GLU A 50 13.55 11.47 -1.48
CA GLU A 50 13.54 11.50 -2.94
C GLU A 50 12.23 12.12 -3.44
N THR A 51 12.28 13.27 -4.09
CA THR A 51 11.09 14.06 -4.46
C THR A 51 10.69 13.90 -5.92
N ARG A 52 11.54 13.35 -6.78
CA ARG A 52 11.34 13.33 -8.24
C ARG A 52 10.32 12.29 -8.69
N ALA A 53 10.13 11.20 -7.92
CA ALA A 53 9.25 10.11 -8.30
C ALA A 53 7.79 10.54 -8.44
N PHE A 54 7.35 11.51 -7.66
CA PHE A 54 5.95 11.96 -7.60
C PHE A 54 5.74 13.39 -8.08
N THR A 55 6.63 13.90 -8.93
CA THR A 55 6.54 15.23 -9.53
C THR A 55 6.29 15.16 -11.04
N GLY A 56 5.72 16.24 -11.59
CA GLY A 56 5.50 16.40 -13.02
C GLY A 56 4.17 15.89 -13.54
N MET A 57 4.04 15.88 -14.86
CA MET A 57 2.77 15.64 -15.58
C MET A 57 2.22 14.22 -15.37
N LEU A 58 3.08 13.23 -15.10
CA LEU A 58 2.69 11.84 -14.86
C LEU A 58 1.98 11.62 -13.52
N SER A 59 2.16 12.52 -12.55
CA SER A 59 1.46 12.47 -11.28
C SER A 59 0.00 12.97 -11.37
N TYR A 60 -0.45 13.40 -12.56
CA TYR A 60 -1.77 13.94 -12.85
C TYR A 60 -2.23 15.04 -11.87
N GLY A 61 -1.28 15.80 -11.30
CA GLY A 61 -1.57 16.82 -10.27
C GLY A 61 -2.13 16.24 -8.96
N SER A 62 -2.12 14.92 -8.82
CA SER A 62 -2.75 14.24 -7.68
C SER A 62 -1.86 14.19 -6.46
N PHE A 63 -0.52 14.26 -6.63
CA PHE A 63 0.44 14.16 -5.51
C PHE A 63 1.14 15.48 -5.25
N SER A 64 1.33 15.80 -3.97
CA SER A 64 2.19 16.91 -3.51
C SER A 64 2.94 16.53 -2.24
N GLY A 65 4.18 17.02 -2.10
CA GLY A 65 4.99 16.85 -0.90
C GLY A 65 5.51 15.43 -0.66
N VAL A 66 5.31 14.48 -1.58
CA VAL A 66 5.85 13.12 -1.44
C VAL A 66 7.36 13.15 -1.56
N ARG A 67 8.05 12.65 -0.54
CA ARG A 67 9.51 12.54 -0.52
C ARG A 67 10.01 11.17 -0.01
N ASN A 68 9.09 10.33 0.45
CA ASN A 68 9.44 8.97 0.87
C ASN A 68 8.42 8.00 0.25
N TYR A 69 8.87 6.78 -0.06
CA TYR A 69 7.99 5.78 -0.64
C TYR A 69 8.58 4.37 -0.52
N PHE A 70 7.73 3.37 -0.49
CA PHE A 70 8.13 1.99 -0.72
C PHE A 70 8.16 1.70 -2.22
N VAL A 71 9.19 1.00 -2.66
CA VAL A 71 9.35 0.48 -4.02
C VAL A 71 9.06 -1.02 -3.97
N MET A 72 7.94 -1.42 -4.56
CA MET A 72 7.44 -2.79 -4.50
C MET A 72 8.05 -3.61 -5.64
N VAL A 73 9.21 -4.19 -5.38
CA VAL A 73 9.98 -5.01 -6.31
C VAL A 73 9.95 -6.46 -5.85
N GLY A 74 9.94 -7.39 -6.78
CA GLY A 74 10.09 -8.79 -6.48
C GLY A 74 10.41 -9.62 -7.71
N LYS A 75 10.75 -10.89 -7.49
CA LYS A 75 11.06 -11.84 -8.55
C LYS A 75 9.84 -12.03 -9.46
N LYS A 76 10.06 -11.98 -10.77
CA LYS A 76 9.02 -12.22 -11.78
C LYS A 76 8.36 -13.58 -11.56
N GLY A 77 7.04 -13.63 -11.62
CA GLY A 77 6.22 -14.82 -11.45
C GLY A 77 4.76 -14.47 -11.55
N ALA A 78 3.90 -15.45 -11.74
CA ALA A 78 2.46 -15.27 -11.83
C ALA A 78 1.86 -14.76 -10.49
N ASP A 79 2.52 -15.10 -9.37
CA ASP A 79 2.14 -14.76 -8.00
C ASP A 79 2.74 -13.45 -7.45
N LEU A 80 3.51 -12.71 -8.27
CA LEU A 80 4.18 -11.49 -7.80
C LEU A 80 3.19 -10.45 -7.28
N ASP A 81 2.11 -10.21 -8.02
CA ASP A 81 1.15 -9.18 -7.65
C ASP A 81 0.41 -9.53 -6.34
N GLU A 82 0.14 -10.83 -6.10
CA GLU A 82 -0.43 -11.34 -4.85
C GLU A 82 0.54 -11.13 -3.67
N ARG A 83 1.82 -11.52 -3.83
CA ARG A 83 2.84 -11.33 -2.80
C ARG A 83 3.04 -9.85 -2.47
N VAL A 84 3.10 -9.00 -3.50
CA VAL A 84 3.20 -7.55 -3.34
C VAL A 84 1.98 -7.00 -2.61
N GLY A 85 0.77 -7.43 -2.97
CA GLY A 85 -0.46 -7.03 -2.29
C GLY A 85 -0.47 -7.43 -0.82
N TYR A 86 -0.13 -8.68 -0.52
CA TYR A 86 -0.14 -9.24 0.83
C TYR A 86 0.87 -8.55 1.77
N TYR A 87 2.14 -8.51 1.38
CA TYR A 87 3.20 -7.92 2.23
C TYR A 87 3.19 -6.39 2.19
N GLY A 88 2.80 -5.80 1.06
CA GLY A 88 2.68 -4.36 0.92
C GLY A 88 1.58 -3.78 1.81
N GLU A 89 0.41 -4.42 1.89
CA GLU A 89 -0.65 -3.93 2.77
C GLU A 89 -0.26 -4.07 4.25
N GLN A 90 0.47 -5.10 4.64
CA GLN A 90 1.01 -5.20 6.00
C GLN A 90 1.96 -4.03 6.33
N LEU A 91 2.80 -3.60 5.38
CA LEU A 91 3.64 -2.39 5.56
C LEU A 91 2.80 -1.12 5.64
N VAL A 92 1.75 -1.02 4.84
CA VAL A 92 0.80 0.11 4.86
C VAL A 92 0.09 0.21 6.22
N LEU A 93 -0.38 -0.91 6.75
CA LEU A 93 -1.02 -0.95 8.07
C LEU A 93 -0.02 -0.66 9.20
N LEU A 94 1.20 -1.18 9.11
CA LEU A 94 2.27 -0.84 10.06
C LEU A 94 2.57 0.66 10.03
N ALA A 95 2.73 1.26 8.85
CA ALA A 95 2.94 2.69 8.70
C ALA A 95 1.81 3.50 9.34
N GLN A 96 0.56 3.07 9.17
CA GLN A 96 -0.61 3.69 9.81
C GLN A 96 -0.52 3.62 11.34
N THR A 97 -0.09 2.49 11.92
CA THR A 97 0.08 2.36 13.38
C THR A 97 1.19 3.26 13.92
N LEU A 98 2.18 3.59 13.09
CA LEU A 98 3.28 4.51 13.38
C LEU A 98 2.95 5.98 13.12
N GLY A 99 1.69 6.30 12.76
CA GLY A 99 1.22 7.66 12.50
C GLY A 99 1.60 8.20 11.11
N LEU A 100 2.01 7.34 10.20
CA LEU A 100 2.29 7.69 8.80
C LEU A 100 1.09 7.41 7.92
N ASN A 101 0.98 8.17 6.86
CA ASN A 101 -0.03 7.98 5.82
C ASN A 101 0.59 7.42 4.55
N THR A 102 -0.21 6.71 3.76
CA THR A 102 0.24 6.02 2.55
C THR A 102 -0.74 6.20 1.39
N CYS A 103 -0.24 5.91 0.18
CA CYS A 103 -1.09 5.72 -0.99
C CYS A 103 -0.43 4.73 -1.96
N TRP A 104 -1.15 3.68 -2.35
CA TRP A 104 -0.75 2.79 -3.43
C TRP A 104 -0.78 3.50 -4.77
N VAL A 105 0.28 3.32 -5.59
CA VAL A 105 0.44 4.02 -6.88
C VAL A 105 0.94 3.04 -7.94
N GLY A 106 0.04 2.68 -8.87
CA GLY A 106 0.36 1.74 -9.95
C GLY A 106 1.07 2.36 -11.15
N LEU A 107 0.67 3.59 -11.53
CA LEU A 107 1.12 4.20 -12.79
C LEU A 107 1.55 5.67 -12.67
N SER A 108 1.00 6.41 -11.72
CA SER A 108 1.17 7.88 -11.61
C SER A 108 2.46 8.25 -10.88
N TYR A 109 3.59 7.65 -11.26
CA TYR A 109 4.93 7.98 -10.76
C TYR A 109 5.97 7.95 -11.87
N ARG A 110 7.06 8.69 -11.66
CA ARG A 110 8.26 8.62 -12.50
C ARG A 110 9.24 7.61 -11.90
N LYS A 111 9.84 6.78 -12.73
CA LYS A 111 10.94 5.92 -12.30
C LYS A 111 12.20 6.77 -12.05
N VAL A 112 12.87 6.49 -10.93
CA VAL A 112 14.14 7.11 -10.52
C VAL A 112 15.13 5.97 -10.27
N PRO A 113 15.76 5.41 -11.34
CA PRO A 113 16.55 4.18 -11.26
C PRO A 113 17.74 4.25 -10.29
N GLU A 114 18.25 5.43 -10.02
CA GLU A 114 19.35 5.66 -9.07
C GLU A 114 18.92 5.61 -7.60
N ALA A 115 17.61 5.64 -7.31
CA ALA A 115 17.09 5.60 -5.96
C ALA A 115 16.79 4.19 -5.43
N TYR A 116 16.73 3.19 -6.30
CA TYR A 116 16.42 1.81 -5.93
C TYR A 116 16.97 0.81 -6.95
N ASN A 117 16.99 -0.46 -6.58
CA ASN A 117 17.52 -1.53 -7.42
C ASN A 117 16.41 -2.48 -7.90
N VAL A 118 16.47 -2.88 -9.18
CA VAL A 118 15.62 -3.93 -9.76
C VAL A 118 16.53 -4.93 -10.44
N GLY A 119 16.61 -6.13 -9.88
CA GLY A 119 17.43 -7.22 -10.43
C GLY A 119 16.96 -7.68 -11.81
N LYS A 120 17.83 -8.40 -12.53
CA LYS A 120 17.55 -8.90 -13.89
C LYS A 120 16.27 -9.73 -13.97
N ASP A 121 16.02 -10.56 -12.95
CA ASP A 121 14.85 -11.44 -12.87
C ASP A 121 13.72 -10.85 -12.00
N GLU A 122 13.81 -9.57 -11.69
CA GLU A 122 12.83 -8.85 -10.88
C GLU A 122 11.98 -7.89 -11.73
N LYS A 123 10.88 -7.46 -11.15
CA LYS A 123 9.95 -6.46 -11.71
C LYS A 123 9.55 -5.49 -10.61
N LEU A 124 9.56 -4.21 -10.93
CA LEU A 124 8.85 -3.18 -10.17
C LEU A 124 7.35 -3.34 -10.45
N ALA A 125 6.58 -3.74 -9.46
CA ALA A 125 5.13 -3.90 -9.57
C ALA A 125 4.42 -2.56 -9.41
N CYS A 126 4.71 -1.83 -8.33
CA CYS A 126 4.13 -0.53 -8.03
C CYS A 126 4.98 0.22 -7.00
N MET A 127 4.56 1.42 -6.62
CA MET A 127 5.10 2.18 -5.49
C MET A 127 4.00 2.47 -4.47
N ILE A 128 4.41 2.76 -3.22
CA ILE A 128 3.50 3.23 -2.17
C ILE A 128 4.09 4.51 -1.61
N ALA A 129 3.42 5.64 -1.85
CA ALA A 129 3.81 6.92 -1.25
C ALA A 129 3.68 6.85 0.28
N LEU A 130 4.60 7.49 1.00
CA LEU A 130 4.74 7.39 2.46
C LEU A 130 5.11 8.74 3.06
N GLY A 131 4.53 9.09 4.20
CA GLY A 131 4.89 10.29 4.96
C GLY A 131 3.78 10.76 5.88
N TYR A 132 3.91 11.98 6.38
CA TYR A 132 2.87 12.63 7.17
C TYR A 132 1.93 13.40 6.23
N GLY A 133 0.66 13.04 6.24
CA GLY A 133 -0.34 13.68 5.38
C GLY A 133 -0.77 15.06 5.89
N GLU A 134 -1.16 15.96 4.98
CA GLU A 134 -1.88 17.19 5.33
C GLU A 134 -3.23 16.89 6.00
N THR A 135 -3.80 15.72 5.69
CA THR A 135 -5.02 15.16 6.29
C THR A 135 -4.85 13.67 6.51
N GLN A 136 -5.79 13.06 7.21
CA GLN A 136 -5.81 11.60 7.38
C GLN A 136 -6.48 10.88 6.19
N GLY A 137 -6.81 11.61 5.12
CA GLY A 137 -7.56 11.09 3.99
C GLY A 137 -9.06 11.00 4.30
N VAL A 138 -9.78 10.39 3.36
CA VAL A 138 -11.23 10.17 3.49
C VAL A 138 -11.56 8.74 3.09
N SER A 139 -12.59 8.17 3.73
CA SER A 139 -13.09 6.85 3.36
C SER A 139 -13.58 6.84 1.91
N HIS A 140 -13.29 5.79 1.19
CA HIS A 140 -13.85 5.57 -0.14
C HIS A 140 -15.24 4.92 -0.05
N LYS A 141 -16.04 5.08 -1.09
CA LYS A 141 -17.32 4.38 -1.20
C LYS A 141 -17.04 2.89 -1.41
N ILE A 142 -17.57 2.05 -0.54
CA ILE A 142 -17.44 0.58 -0.59
C ILE A 142 -18.70 -0.05 -1.17
N LYS A 143 -18.52 -1.20 -1.83
CA LYS A 143 -19.61 -2.08 -2.25
C LYS A 143 -20.20 -2.82 -1.05
N THR A 144 -21.40 -3.38 -1.21
CA THR A 144 -21.99 -4.28 -0.20
C THR A 144 -21.48 -5.71 -0.40
N ILE A 145 -21.66 -6.55 0.63
CA ILE A 145 -21.28 -7.98 0.55
C ILE A 145 -22.00 -8.67 -0.62
N GLU A 146 -23.27 -8.38 -0.82
CA GLU A 146 -24.09 -8.98 -1.89
C GLU A 146 -23.63 -8.58 -3.29
N GLN A 147 -22.94 -7.44 -3.43
CA GLN A 147 -22.39 -7.00 -4.71
C GLN A 147 -21.07 -7.69 -5.09
N VAL A 148 -20.41 -8.34 -4.13
CA VAL A 148 -19.08 -8.92 -4.30
C VAL A 148 -19.00 -10.39 -3.88
N SER A 149 -20.09 -10.96 -3.34
CA SER A 149 -20.12 -12.36 -2.94
C SER A 149 -21.51 -12.99 -3.13
N ASN A 150 -21.53 -14.31 -3.14
CA ASN A 150 -22.75 -15.12 -3.09
C ASN A 150 -23.08 -15.60 -1.66
N ALA A 151 -22.60 -14.87 -0.64
CA ALA A 151 -22.88 -15.19 0.76
C ALA A 151 -24.39 -15.16 1.06
N SER A 152 -24.86 -16.14 1.80
CA SER A 152 -26.25 -16.30 2.25
C SER A 152 -26.36 -16.24 3.77
N ASP A 153 -27.56 -16.42 4.30
CA ASP A 153 -27.79 -16.42 5.77
C ASP A 153 -27.07 -17.56 6.49
N ILE A 154 -26.87 -18.69 5.80
CA ILE A 154 -26.15 -19.84 6.35
C ILE A 154 -24.62 -19.73 6.22
N THR A 155 -24.12 -18.73 5.52
CA THR A 155 -22.68 -18.52 5.36
C THR A 155 -22.05 -18.15 6.71
N PRO A 156 -20.93 -18.80 7.10
CA PRO A 156 -20.29 -18.55 8.38
C PRO A 156 -19.91 -17.07 8.58
N SER A 157 -20.08 -16.58 9.81
CA SER A 157 -19.82 -15.16 10.14
C SER A 157 -18.37 -14.72 9.85
N TRP A 158 -17.41 -15.62 9.99
CA TRP A 158 -16.01 -15.31 9.69
C TRP A 158 -15.78 -14.94 8.21
N PHE A 159 -16.51 -15.59 7.30
CA PHE A 159 -16.43 -15.28 5.86
C PHE A 159 -16.95 -13.86 5.59
N LYS A 160 -18.15 -13.54 6.11
CA LYS A 160 -18.74 -12.19 5.97
C LYS A 160 -17.79 -11.10 6.51
N LYS A 161 -17.21 -11.32 7.70
CA LYS A 161 -16.21 -10.42 8.29
C LYS A 161 -14.93 -10.29 7.43
N GLY A 162 -14.51 -11.38 6.80
CA GLY A 162 -13.37 -11.37 5.87
C GLY A 162 -13.66 -10.52 4.63
N VAL A 163 -14.86 -10.65 4.06
CA VAL A 163 -15.30 -9.82 2.92
C VAL A 163 -15.40 -8.34 3.30
N GLU A 164 -15.98 -8.02 4.47
CA GLU A 164 -16.04 -6.66 5.00
C GLU A 164 -14.64 -6.04 5.15
N ALA A 165 -13.69 -6.77 5.69
CA ALA A 165 -12.31 -6.32 5.82
C ALA A 165 -11.64 -6.12 4.43
N ALA A 166 -11.86 -7.04 3.50
CA ALA A 166 -11.33 -6.94 2.14
C ALA A 166 -11.88 -5.73 1.37
N LEU A 167 -13.13 -5.36 1.61
CA LEU A 167 -13.74 -4.17 1.00
C LEU A 167 -13.12 -2.84 1.45
N LEU A 168 -12.41 -2.83 2.59
CA LEU A 168 -11.66 -1.66 3.06
C LEU A 168 -10.30 -1.51 2.35
N ALA A 169 -9.84 -2.55 1.63
CA ALA A 169 -8.58 -2.50 0.91
C ALA A 169 -8.63 -1.48 -0.25
N PRO A 170 -7.54 -0.72 -0.48
CA PRO A 170 -7.48 0.18 -1.62
C PRO A 170 -7.45 -0.59 -2.94
N THR A 171 -8.18 -0.11 -3.93
CA THR A 171 -8.13 -0.66 -5.29
C THR A 171 -7.89 0.43 -6.31
N ALA A 172 -7.32 0.09 -7.46
CA ALA A 172 -7.08 1.03 -8.54
C ALA A 172 -8.37 1.73 -8.94
N VAL A 173 -8.39 3.08 -8.88
CA VAL A 173 -9.55 3.95 -9.13
C VAL A 173 -10.84 3.51 -8.42
N ASN A 174 -10.69 2.84 -7.27
CA ASN A 174 -11.80 2.33 -6.44
C ASN A 174 -12.76 1.37 -7.18
N GLN A 175 -12.24 0.59 -8.13
CA GLN A 175 -13.08 -0.29 -8.96
C GLN A 175 -13.61 -1.52 -8.21
N GLN A 176 -12.96 -1.96 -7.12
CA GLN A 176 -13.41 -3.05 -6.24
C GLN A 176 -13.91 -4.28 -7.03
N LYS A 177 -13.08 -4.78 -7.95
CA LYS A 177 -13.38 -5.96 -8.77
C LYS A 177 -13.12 -7.25 -7.98
N PHE A 178 -13.76 -7.35 -6.83
CA PHE A 178 -13.72 -8.55 -6.00
C PHE A 178 -14.85 -9.49 -6.37
N SER A 179 -14.61 -10.79 -6.21
CA SER A 179 -15.62 -11.85 -6.18
C SER A 179 -15.19 -12.84 -5.10
N PHE A 180 -16.02 -13.04 -4.10
CA PHE A 180 -15.75 -13.95 -2.98
C PHE A 180 -16.80 -15.06 -2.96
N GLU A 181 -16.33 -16.28 -2.79
CA GLU A 181 -17.16 -17.47 -2.64
C GLU A 181 -16.83 -18.16 -1.33
N PRO A 182 -17.82 -18.55 -0.50
CA PRO A 182 -17.62 -19.26 0.77
C PRO A 182 -17.19 -20.71 0.58
#